data_7b8c37a1871816433320f251ef1015ca
#
_entry.id   7b8c37a1871816433320f251ef1015ca
#
_cell.length_a   1.000
_cell.length_b   1.000
_cell.length_c   1.000
_cell.angle_alpha   90.00
_cell.angle_beta   90.00
_cell.angle_gamma   90.00
#
_symmetry.space_group_name_H-M   'P 1'
#
loop_
_entity.id
_entity.type
_entity.pdbx_description
1 polymer ?
#
loop_
_entity_poly.entity_id
_entity_poly.type
_entity_poly.pdbx_seq_one_letter_code
_entity_poly.pdbx_strand_id
1 'polypeptide(L)'
;MGNIALSKITGSVLLIRIKSIWNRLRFVFTTLQRHPPPIDPADEESNSHSDNVPSDINEWKTPCHDHRKWLRTTLPIVTLSAFTETGQAESSIKVPNQRSYTGREPVISSSLADTPCATLGIEGLLGQLNATLGTSRTLDTPSLSSLLNECIEKNNDFGTAYARLRPVWDTHGSSNMQNELRRCEEKDKEKRQEALVGNQIVDPHLPPRRVWDLYSNRVVPSWISDASSVPQLMIITKPVPISHAWVDGKDRVDVWTSINGKEWPVPIPKGASLKLIRIEMLNLGVEYTWLDVLCLRQKGGPWEDMRVEEWKLDVPTIGHVYQRGTVVIYLSGLGRPLSLKDSDLDSDRSWFRRAWTVQEVGQYRIFAGDMPDGHMHAKTIDKYGNYETDMLTRFHKQLGLLKENNRRGLFGMLAEMQKRVSTNPVDRVAGLAFPLEPSTIPAYHESESLEDAWTALVDAMYPVSRADFLFVYPGAGLGCKKWRPTWMQIMTEPLPVHGSCPGSVKHDDETGEDWCEEPCIEKGLVWGLDVGLAKGRYRYGELVVRDANGIMHTFKIHTTHQCLIPEDVYTLLADDTYWTWAVGRRLPGQKFEKVSTFEMNGPGEARRLDDLHVSSWSRNILV
;
A
#
# COMPACT_ATOMS: atom_id res chain seq x y z
N MET A 1 -49.49 -3.10 31.71
CA MET A 1 -49.91 -2.66 30.38
C MET A 1 -49.02 -1.46 30.03
N GLY A 2 -48.09 -1.47 29.14
CA GLY A 2 -47.78 -2.11 27.92
C GLY A 2 -46.32 -1.99 27.61
N ASN A 3 -45.69 -3.11 27.45
CA ASN A 3 -44.43 -3.31 26.72
C ASN A 3 -44.85 -3.99 25.41
N ILE A 4 -44.19 -3.65 24.33
CA ILE A 4 -44.17 -4.24 22.98
C ILE A 4 -44.33 -3.12 21.94
N ALA A 5 -43.21 -2.57 21.50
CA ALA A 5 -42.99 -2.06 20.11
C ALA A 5 -41.63 -1.40 19.92
N LEU A 6 -40.54 -2.15 20.00
CA LEU A 6 -39.20 -1.60 19.63
C LEU A 6 -38.21 -2.67 19.12
N SER A 7 -38.70 -3.76 18.49
CA SER A 7 -37.80 -4.81 17.97
C SER A 7 -37.93 -5.18 16.50
N LYS A 8 -38.64 -4.41 15.67
CA LYS A 8 -38.83 -4.73 14.24
C LYS A 8 -38.20 -3.78 13.22
N ILE A 9 -37.56 -2.72 13.64
CA ILE A 9 -37.01 -1.72 12.67
C ILE A 9 -35.50 -1.94 12.38
N THR A 10 -34.76 -2.60 13.24
CA THR A 10 -33.31 -2.82 13.05
C THR A 10 -32.95 -3.95 12.07
N GLY A 11 -33.83 -4.92 11.84
CA GLY A 11 -33.57 -6.04 10.92
C GLY A 11 -33.67 -5.67 9.44
N SER A 12 -34.53 -4.73 9.07
CA SER A 12 -34.75 -4.38 7.66
C SER A 12 -33.67 -3.51 7.05
N VAL A 13 -33.01 -2.67 7.82
CA VAL A 13 -31.92 -1.78 7.36
C VAL A 13 -30.63 -2.59 7.15
N LEU A 14 -30.40 -3.61 7.97
CA LEU A 14 -29.23 -4.48 7.83
C LEU A 14 -29.35 -5.38 6.59
N LEU A 15 -30.52 -5.92 6.31
CA LEU A 15 -30.79 -6.75 5.12
C LEU A 15 -30.69 -5.97 3.79
N ILE A 16 -31.03 -4.68 3.78
CA ILE A 16 -30.91 -3.83 2.59
C ILE A 16 -29.43 -3.49 2.32
N ARG A 17 -28.62 -3.29 3.34
CA ARG A 17 -27.17 -3.07 3.17
C ARG A 17 -26.43 -4.33 2.71
N ILE A 18 -26.77 -5.50 3.21
CA ILE A 18 -26.19 -6.77 2.79
C ILE A 18 -26.55 -7.09 1.33
N LYS A 19 -27.80 -6.88 0.89
CA LYS A 19 -28.18 -7.03 -0.52
C LYS A 19 -27.48 -6.06 -1.47
N SER A 20 -27.20 -4.84 -1.03
CA SER A 20 -26.44 -3.84 -1.83
C SER A 20 -24.97 -4.26 -2.03
N ILE A 21 -24.35 -4.84 -1.01
CA ILE A 21 -22.97 -5.35 -1.09
C ILE A 21 -22.90 -6.60 -1.98
N TRP A 22 -23.87 -7.51 -1.88
CA TRP A 22 -23.94 -8.71 -2.72
C TRP A 22 -24.17 -8.39 -4.21
N ASN A 23 -24.99 -7.40 -4.52
CA ASN A 23 -25.20 -6.96 -5.90
C ASN A 23 -23.97 -6.28 -6.50
N ARG A 24 -23.14 -5.56 -5.70
CA ARG A 24 -21.86 -5.01 -6.16
C ARG A 24 -20.81 -6.09 -6.40
N LEU A 25 -20.73 -7.11 -5.56
CA LEU A 25 -19.83 -8.24 -5.75
C LEU A 25 -20.22 -9.10 -6.97
N ARG A 26 -21.50 -9.30 -7.22
CA ARG A 26 -21.97 -10.04 -8.41
C ARG A 26 -21.65 -9.31 -9.72
N PHE A 27 -21.62 -7.98 -9.74
CA PHE A 27 -21.26 -7.19 -10.91
C PHE A 27 -19.75 -7.27 -11.23
N VAL A 28 -18.91 -7.39 -10.22
CA VAL A 28 -17.45 -7.56 -10.38
C VAL A 28 -17.12 -8.97 -10.91
N PHE A 29 -17.81 -10.01 -10.44
CA PHE A 29 -17.56 -11.38 -10.90
C PHE A 29 -18.08 -11.67 -12.33
N THR A 30 -19.13 -11.00 -12.80
CA THR A 30 -19.65 -11.17 -14.17
C THR A 30 -18.84 -10.43 -15.23
N THR A 31 -18.04 -9.44 -14.85
CA THR A 31 -17.19 -8.68 -15.80
C THR A 31 -15.84 -9.35 -16.06
N LEU A 32 -15.45 -10.34 -15.25
CA LEU A 32 -14.18 -11.06 -15.38
C LEU A 32 -14.20 -12.35 -16.20
N GLN A 33 -15.37 -12.76 -16.72
CA GLN A 33 -15.53 -14.02 -17.48
C GLN A 33 -15.83 -13.87 -18.97
N ARG A 34 -15.55 -12.73 -19.59
CA ARG A 34 -15.65 -12.61 -21.06
C ARG A 34 -14.25 -12.61 -21.69
N HIS A 35 -13.87 -13.78 -22.24
CA HIS A 35 -12.80 -13.89 -23.19
C HIS A 35 -13.22 -13.25 -24.53
N PRO A 36 -12.34 -12.47 -25.19
CA PRO A 36 -12.59 -12.03 -26.56
C PRO A 36 -12.40 -13.22 -27.54
N PRO A 37 -13.18 -13.29 -28.62
CA PRO A 37 -12.99 -14.29 -29.67
C PRO A 37 -11.73 -13.99 -30.51
N PRO A 38 -11.16 -15.01 -31.19
CA PRO A 38 -9.98 -14.85 -32.03
C PRO A 38 -10.30 -14.04 -33.31
N ILE A 39 -9.34 -13.19 -33.70
CA ILE A 39 -9.39 -12.37 -34.93
C ILE A 39 -8.73 -13.19 -36.03
N ASP A 40 -9.49 -13.52 -37.06
CA ASP A 40 -8.98 -13.97 -38.36
C ASP A 40 -8.60 -12.76 -39.24
N PRO A 41 -7.53 -12.83 -40.02
CA PRO A 41 -7.10 -11.75 -40.90
C PRO A 41 -7.60 -12.00 -42.32
N ALA A 42 -8.41 -11.12 -42.88
CA ALA A 42 -8.51 -10.75 -44.27
C ALA A 42 -9.80 -9.96 -44.55
N ASP A 43 -9.66 -8.77 -45.03
CA ASP A 43 -10.11 -8.23 -46.30
C ASP A 43 -10.21 -6.70 -46.26
N GLU A 44 -9.37 -6.09 -47.07
CA GLU A 44 -9.49 -4.71 -47.53
C GLU A 44 -10.60 -4.61 -48.57
N GLU A 45 -11.31 -3.52 -48.61
CA GLU A 45 -11.67 -2.64 -49.73
C GLU A 45 -13.05 -1.98 -49.61
N SER A 46 -12.99 -0.65 -49.68
CA SER A 46 -13.83 0.33 -50.40
C SER A 46 -15.36 0.38 -50.18
N ASN A 47 -15.94 1.47 -49.74
CA ASN A 47 -16.49 2.55 -50.58
C ASN A 47 -17.36 3.55 -49.79
N SER A 48 -17.24 4.78 -50.21
CA SER A 48 -18.02 5.97 -49.94
C SER A 48 -19.54 5.81 -50.01
N HIS A 49 -20.28 6.49 -49.12
CA HIS A 49 -21.26 7.50 -49.53
C HIS A 49 -21.80 8.32 -48.31
N SER A 50 -21.97 9.58 -48.60
CA SER A 50 -22.53 10.64 -47.82
C SER A 50 -23.99 10.40 -47.38
N ASP A 51 -24.34 10.85 -46.16
CA ASP A 51 -25.58 11.62 -45.99
C ASP A 51 -25.56 12.44 -44.68
N ASN A 52 -25.90 13.71 -44.85
CA ASN A 52 -26.00 14.75 -43.82
C ASN A 52 -27.22 14.54 -42.94
N VAL A 53 -27.01 14.60 -41.60
CA VAL A 53 -28.04 15.02 -40.64
C VAL A 53 -27.36 15.82 -39.52
N PRO A 54 -27.78 17.06 -39.19
CA PRO A 54 -27.24 17.83 -38.10
C PRO A 54 -27.92 17.45 -36.77
N SER A 55 -27.18 17.03 -35.80
CA SER A 55 -27.62 17.00 -34.42
C SER A 55 -26.59 17.63 -33.51
N ASP A 56 -26.89 18.84 -33.08
CA ASP A 56 -26.30 19.51 -31.95
C ASP A 56 -26.47 18.63 -30.70
N ILE A 57 -25.42 17.95 -30.30
CA ILE A 57 -25.25 17.48 -28.93
C ILE A 57 -23.84 17.85 -28.52
N ASN A 58 -23.74 18.82 -27.60
CA ASN A 58 -22.51 19.21 -26.92
C ASN A 58 -21.83 17.99 -26.31
N GLU A 59 -20.82 17.47 -26.97
CA GLU A 59 -19.84 16.54 -26.37
C GLU A 59 -19.04 17.28 -25.30
N TRP A 60 -19.40 17.05 -24.07
CA TRP A 60 -18.58 17.38 -22.90
C TRP A 60 -17.31 16.52 -22.96
N LYS A 61 -16.25 17.05 -23.56
CA LYS A 61 -14.92 16.47 -23.48
C LYS A 61 -14.46 16.52 -22.02
N THR A 62 -14.47 15.36 -21.38
CA THR A 62 -13.92 15.19 -20.02
C THR A 62 -12.42 15.46 -20.04
N PRO A 63 -11.88 16.33 -19.16
CA PRO A 63 -10.44 16.67 -19.09
C PRO A 63 -9.50 15.51 -18.75
N CYS A 64 -10.02 14.35 -18.35
CA CYS A 64 -9.23 13.19 -17.90
C CYS A 64 -8.41 12.50 -19.00
N HIS A 65 -8.73 12.66 -20.28
CA HIS A 65 -7.98 12.00 -21.35
C HIS A 65 -6.74 12.77 -21.77
N ASP A 66 -6.76 14.10 -21.67
CA ASP A 66 -5.63 14.96 -22.06
C ASP A 66 -4.49 14.95 -21.04
N HIS A 67 -4.80 14.80 -19.75
CA HIS A 67 -3.77 14.75 -18.69
C HIS A 67 -2.85 13.52 -18.79
N ARG A 68 -3.41 12.35 -19.19
CA ARG A 68 -2.62 11.12 -19.43
C ARG A 68 -1.73 11.22 -20.69
N LYS A 69 -2.20 11.93 -21.70
CA LYS A 69 -1.46 12.15 -22.93
C LYS A 69 -0.31 13.13 -22.69
N TRP A 70 -0.56 14.16 -21.86
CA TRP A 70 0.43 15.14 -21.44
C TRP A 70 1.55 14.51 -20.59
N LEU A 71 1.23 13.72 -19.59
CA LEU A 71 2.21 12.95 -18.80
C LEU A 71 3.08 12.00 -19.65
N ARG A 72 2.56 11.48 -20.76
CA ARG A 72 3.33 10.62 -21.68
C ARG A 72 4.20 11.37 -22.67
N THR A 73 3.83 12.59 -23.05
CA THR A 73 4.50 13.33 -24.12
C THR A 73 5.46 14.41 -23.61
N THR A 74 5.36 14.79 -22.33
CA THR A 74 6.16 15.87 -21.73
C THR A 74 7.05 15.42 -20.58
N LEU A 75 7.13 14.11 -20.32
CA LEU A 75 8.09 13.59 -19.35
C LEU A 75 9.49 14.02 -19.74
N PRO A 76 10.25 14.66 -18.85
CA PRO A 76 11.63 14.98 -19.13
C PRO A 76 12.39 13.69 -19.43
N ILE A 77 13.27 13.75 -20.43
CA ILE A 77 14.09 12.61 -20.86
C ILE A 77 15.00 12.13 -19.71
N VAL A 78 15.34 13.02 -18.80
CA VAL A 78 16.10 12.73 -17.59
C VAL A 78 15.42 13.38 -16.41
N THR A 79 15.01 12.59 -15.41
CA THR A 79 14.63 13.12 -14.12
C THR A 79 15.88 13.29 -13.27
N LEU A 80 16.03 14.45 -12.71
CA LEU A 80 17.24 15.00 -12.23
C LEU A 80 17.84 14.34 -11.01
N SER A 81 19.08 14.12 -11.10
CA SER A 81 19.92 14.33 -9.96
C SER A 81 21.03 15.30 -10.33
N ALA A 82 21.35 16.19 -9.44
CA ALA A 82 22.41 17.17 -9.63
C ALA A 82 23.82 16.56 -9.67
N PHE A 83 23.96 15.26 -9.45
CA PHE A 83 25.25 14.61 -9.25
C PHE A 83 25.38 13.35 -10.07
N THR A 84 26.54 13.12 -10.64
CA THR A 84 26.95 11.86 -11.24
C THR A 84 27.18 10.79 -10.16
N GLU A 85 27.34 9.54 -10.56
CA GLU A 85 27.74 8.43 -9.68
C GLU A 85 29.01 8.72 -8.86
N THR A 86 29.90 9.53 -9.41
CA THR A 86 31.16 9.91 -8.76
C THR A 86 31.04 11.14 -7.86
N GLY A 87 29.84 11.71 -7.74
CA GLY A 87 29.59 12.93 -6.98
C GLY A 87 30.11 14.21 -7.66
N GLN A 88 30.38 14.15 -8.98
CA GLN A 88 30.82 15.33 -9.74
C GLN A 88 29.68 16.33 -9.89
N ALA A 89 30.05 17.61 -9.95
CA ALA A 89 29.11 18.69 -10.10
C ALA A 89 28.31 18.61 -11.41
N GLU A 90 27.11 19.10 -11.36
CA GLU A 90 26.13 19.18 -12.42
C GLU A 90 26.61 19.68 -13.78
N SER A 91 27.60 20.54 -13.83
CA SER A 91 28.15 21.12 -15.07
C SER A 91 28.67 20.07 -16.05
N SER A 92 28.90 18.83 -15.61
CA SER A 92 29.35 17.72 -16.43
C SER A 92 28.17 16.92 -17.05
N ILE A 93 26.93 17.16 -16.64
CA ILE A 93 25.75 16.46 -17.12
C ILE A 93 24.96 17.39 -18.03
N LYS A 94 24.77 17.01 -19.30
CA LYS A 94 23.85 17.70 -20.20
C LYS A 94 22.41 17.29 -19.86
N VAL A 95 21.77 18.05 -19.01
CA VAL A 95 20.38 17.87 -18.62
C VAL A 95 19.57 19.05 -19.17
N PRO A 96 18.92 18.93 -20.34
CA PRO A 96 18.17 20.03 -20.91
C PRO A 96 16.98 20.39 -20.05
N ASN A 97 16.83 21.66 -19.70
CA ASN A 97 15.63 22.31 -19.11
C ASN A 97 15.12 21.81 -17.76
N GLN A 98 15.82 20.90 -17.10
CA GLN A 98 15.32 20.34 -15.82
C GLN A 98 15.75 21.15 -14.59
N ARG A 99 16.66 22.09 -14.75
CA ARG A 99 17.19 22.90 -13.65
C ARG A 99 16.42 24.18 -13.39
N SER A 100 15.44 24.47 -14.24
CA SER A 100 14.53 25.58 -14.08
C SER A 100 13.12 25.13 -14.32
N TYR A 101 12.20 25.75 -13.62
CA TYR A 101 10.78 25.63 -13.90
C TYR A 101 10.32 26.87 -14.69
N THR A 102 9.76 26.62 -15.85
CA THR A 102 9.25 27.66 -16.77
C THR A 102 7.75 27.54 -17.03
N GLY A 103 7.05 26.79 -16.17
CA GLY A 103 5.60 26.57 -16.27
C GLY A 103 4.78 27.85 -16.08
N ARG A 104 3.50 27.76 -16.36
CA ARG A 104 2.56 28.89 -16.27
C ARG A 104 1.79 28.96 -14.96
N GLU A 105 1.89 27.92 -14.13
CA GLU A 105 1.21 27.86 -12.83
C GLU A 105 1.85 28.84 -11.85
N PRO A 106 1.11 29.28 -10.82
CA PRO A 106 1.57 30.26 -9.84
C PRO A 106 2.57 29.65 -8.84
N VAL A 107 3.73 29.27 -9.34
CA VAL A 107 4.85 28.69 -8.55
C VAL A 107 5.75 29.81 -8.05
N ILE A 108 5.92 29.93 -6.73
CA ILE A 108 6.78 30.95 -6.14
C ILE A 108 8.22 30.45 -6.00
N SER A 109 9.19 31.37 -6.05
CA SER A 109 10.60 31.05 -5.79
C SER A 109 10.81 30.68 -4.31
N SER A 110 11.87 29.89 -4.02
CA SER A 110 12.22 29.59 -2.63
C SER A 110 12.55 30.84 -1.83
N SER A 111 13.21 31.84 -2.45
CA SER A 111 13.52 33.10 -1.79
C SER A 111 12.27 33.90 -1.40
N LEU A 112 11.25 33.93 -2.26
CA LEU A 112 9.97 34.56 -1.94
C LEU A 112 9.23 33.74 -0.85
N ALA A 113 9.21 32.43 -0.97
CA ALA A 113 8.62 31.55 0.04
C ALA A 113 9.20 31.81 1.44
N ASP A 114 10.51 31.99 1.54
CA ASP A 114 11.24 32.20 2.81
C ASP A 114 11.13 33.65 3.36
N THR A 115 10.40 34.55 2.69
CA THR A 115 10.21 35.93 3.15
C THR A 115 9.22 35.97 4.33
N PRO A 116 9.61 36.47 5.52
CA PRO A 116 8.68 36.57 6.64
C PRO A 116 7.49 37.50 6.33
N CYS A 117 6.27 37.06 6.65
CA CYS A 117 5.06 37.92 6.46
C CYS A 117 5.15 39.23 7.24
N ALA A 118 5.79 39.22 8.40
CA ALA A 118 6.02 40.42 9.21
C ALA A 118 6.87 41.48 8.48
N THR A 119 7.84 41.03 7.64
CA THR A 119 8.68 41.94 6.83
C THR A 119 7.87 42.61 5.70
N LEU A 120 6.89 41.91 5.15
CA LEU A 120 6.01 42.43 4.10
C LEU A 120 4.97 43.40 4.66
N GLY A 121 4.55 43.20 5.91
CA GLY A 121 3.37 43.85 6.46
C GLY A 121 2.08 43.39 5.78
N ILE A 122 0.93 43.86 6.26
CA ILE A 122 -0.37 43.39 5.75
C ILE A 122 -0.61 43.80 4.29
N GLU A 123 -0.25 45.03 3.93
CA GLU A 123 -0.41 45.55 2.56
C GLU A 123 0.53 44.85 1.57
N GLY A 124 1.82 44.66 1.94
CA GLY A 124 2.78 43.97 1.13
C GLY A 124 2.45 42.47 0.96
N LEU A 125 1.95 41.83 2.01
CA LEU A 125 1.48 40.44 1.96
C LEU A 125 0.30 40.30 1.01
N LEU A 126 -0.72 41.17 1.10
CA LEU A 126 -1.86 41.20 0.18
C LEU A 126 -1.41 41.48 -1.25
N GLY A 127 -0.56 42.50 -1.45
CA GLY A 127 -0.04 42.85 -2.77
C GLY A 127 0.70 41.67 -3.43
N GLN A 128 1.51 40.94 -2.66
CA GLN A 128 2.26 39.78 -3.15
C GLN A 128 1.33 38.59 -3.46
N LEU A 129 0.29 38.34 -2.65
CA LEU A 129 -0.73 37.32 -2.94
C LEU A 129 -1.51 37.66 -4.19
N ASN A 130 -1.98 38.91 -4.34
CA ASN A 130 -2.68 39.39 -5.52
C ASN A 130 -1.81 39.21 -6.79
N ALA A 131 -0.55 39.62 -6.73
CA ALA A 131 0.36 39.50 -7.85
C ALA A 131 0.61 38.02 -8.26
N THR A 132 0.75 37.12 -7.26
CA THR A 132 0.99 35.68 -7.50
C THR A 132 -0.24 34.98 -8.05
N LEU A 133 -1.45 35.35 -7.55
CA LEU A 133 -2.72 34.69 -7.90
C LEU A 133 -3.47 35.38 -9.02
N GLY A 134 -2.95 36.52 -9.53
CA GLY A 134 -3.61 37.28 -10.61
C GLY A 134 -4.93 37.93 -10.18
N THR A 135 -5.03 38.37 -8.92
CA THR A 135 -6.24 38.98 -8.35
C THR A 135 -6.01 40.42 -7.93
N SER A 136 -7.09 41.14 -7.55
CA SER A 136 -7.05 42.53 -7.08
C SER A 136 -7.87 42.73 -5.80
N ARG A 137 -7.73 41.82 -4.82
CA ARG A 137 -8.44 41.94 -3.54
C ARG A 137 -7.91 43.11 -2.73
N THR A 138 -8.81 43.69 -1.90
CA THR A 138 -8.51 44.83 -1.03
C THR A 138 -8.70 44.46 0.43
N LEU A 139 -8.17 45.29 1.34
CA LEU A 139 -8.31 45.12 2.79
C LEU A 139 -9.68 45.54 3.34
N ASP A 140 -10.58 45.99 2.48
CA ASP A 140 -11.93 46.40 2.88
C ASP A 140 -12.78 45.24 3.42
N THR A 141 -12.33 44.04 3.20
CA THR A 141 -12.97 42.85 3.74
C THR A 141 -12.38 42.50 5.10
N PRO A 142 -13.10 42.68 6.23
CA PRO A 142 -12.55 42.48 7.58
C PRO A 142 -12.01 41.04 7.82
N SER A 143 -12.63 40.03 7.23
CA SER A 143 -12.21 38.64 7.34
C SER A 143 -10.85 38.37 6.66
N LEU A 144 -10.57 39.03 5.54
CA LEU A 144 -9.27 38.90 4.85
C LEU A 144 -8.18 39.59 5.67
N SER A 145 -8.43 40.81 6.15
CA SER A 145 -7.49 41.52 7.03
C SER A 145 -7.16 40.70 8.28
N SER A 146 -8.16 40.07 8.90
CA SER A 146 -7.94 39.20 10.07
C SER A 146 -7.05 38.00 9.74
N LEU A 147 -7.28 37.34 8.60
CA LEU A 147 -6.46 36.18 8.15
C LEU A 147 -5.01 36.58 7.86
N LEU A 148 -4.79 37.72 7.21
CA LEU A 148 -3.45 38.20 6.91
C LEU A 148 -2.71 38.61 8.19
N ASN A 149 -3.39 39.26 9.14
CA ASN A 149 -2.84 39.54 10.46
C ASN A 149 -2.48 38.26 11.22
N GLU A 150 -3.34 37.23 11.20
CA GLU A 150 -3.04 35.92 11.80
C GLU A 150 -1.76 35.32 11.23
N CYS A 151 -1.50 35.45 9.92
CA CYS A 151 -0.25 34.99 9.32
C CYS A 151 0.97 35.73 9.84
N ILE A 152 0.84 37.05 10.07
CA ILE A 152 1.91 37.89 10.63
C ILE A 152 2.16 37.55 12.11
N GLU A 153 1.09 37.47 12.91
CA GLU A 153 1.15 37.19 14.35
C GLU A 153 1.74 35.80 14.64
N LYS A 154 1.45 34.80 13.79
CA LYS A 154 2.03 33.46 13.85
C LYS A 154 3.46 33.36 13.32
N ASN A 155 4.09 34.46 12.96
CA ASN A 155 5.41 34.52 12.34
C ASN A 155 5.56 33.61 11.11
N ASN A 156 4.50 33.46 10.33
CA ASN A 156 4.55 32.69 9.10
C ASN A 156 5.45 33.39 8.07
N ASP A 157 6.08 32.60 7.21
CA ASP A 157 6.66 33.10 5.98
C ASP A 157 5.62 33.15 4.83
N PHE A 158 5.98 33.80 3.73
CA PHE A 158 5.08 33.96 2.59
C PHE A 158 4.65 32.63 1.99
N GLY A 159 5.58 31.64 1.92
CA GLY A 159 5.28 30.30 1.42
C GLY A 159 4.17 29.62 2.21
N THR A 160 4.23 29.70 3.54
CA THR A 160 3.21 29.14 4.46
C THR A 160 1.87 29.86 4.31
N ALA A 161 1.87 31.19 4.27
CA ALA A 161 0.66 31.99 4.05
C ALA A 161 0.05 31.69 2.67
N TYR A 162 0.85 31.64 1.63
CA TYR A 162 0.42 31.35 0.26
C TYR A 162 -0.19 29.93 0.15
N ALA A 163 0.48 28.91 0.69
CA ALA A 163 -0.03 27.53 0.68
C ALA A 163 -1.40 27.41 1.36
N ARG A 164 -1.56 28.09 2.51
CA ARG A 164 -2.81 28.05 3.30
C ARG A 164 -3.96 28.78 2.61
N LEU A 165 -3.68 29.92 1.99
CA LEU A 165 -4.70 30.81 1.45
C LEU A 165 -5.07 30.48 -0.01
N ARG A 166 -4.15 29.96 -0.81
CA ARG A 166 -4.37 29.68 -2.24
C ARG A 166 -5.61 28.83 -2.52
N PRO A 167 -5.88 27.70 -1.82
CA PRO A 167 -7.03 26.84 -2.11
C PRO A 167 -8.39 27.50 -1.86
N VAL A 168 -8.45 28.47 -0.96
CA VAL A 168 -9.67 29.17 -0.59
C VAL A 168 -9.75 30.60 -1.18
N TRP A 169 -8.73 31.02 -1.95
CA TRP A 169 -8.60 32.38 -2.44
C TRP A 169 -9.72 32.80 -3.39
N ASP A 170 -10.15 31.87 -4.28
CA ASP A 170 -11.17 32.16 -5.30
C ASP A 170 -12.60 31.80 -4.85
N THR A 171 -12.80 31.37 -3.61
CA THR A 171 -14.14 31.05 -3.12
C THR A 171 -14.97 32.32 -3.05
N HIS A 172 -16.12 32.30 -3.72
CA HIS A 172 -17.06 33.41 -3.77
C HIS A 172 -17.56 33.77 -2.34
N GLY A 173 -17.10 34.91 -1.84
CA GLY A 173 -17.46 35.42 -0.52
C GLY A 173 -16.31 35.34 0.49
N SER A 174 -15.45 36.35 0.47
CA SER A 174 -14.33 36.53 1.41
C SER A 174 -14.70 36.46 2.90
N SER A 175 -15.99 36.55 3.24
CA SER A 175 -16.51 36.48 4.61
C SER A 175 -16.39 35.08 5.27
N ASN A 176 -16.04 34.04 4.53
CA ASN A 176 -16.09 32.67 5.05
C ASN A 176 -14.75 31.88 5.00
N MET A 177 -13.67 32.45 4.45
CA MET A 177 -12.39 31.74 4.27
C MET A 177 -11.83 31.18 5.59
N GLN A 178 -11.86 31.98 6.65
CA GLN A 178 -11.34 31.53 7.96
C GLN A 178 -12.15 30.39 8.55
N ASN A 179 -13.48 30.46 8.42
CA ASN A 179 -14.37 29.40 8.92
C ASN A 179 -14.18 28.10 8.12
N GLU A 180 -13.98 28.20 6.81
CA GLU A 180 -13.75 27.05 5.96
C GLU A 180 -12.43 26.36 6.30
N LEU A 181 -11.34 27.11 6.46
CA LEU A 181 -10.05 26.55 6.89
C LEU A 181 -10.15 25.86 8.25
N ARG A 182 -10.82 26.49 9.23
CA ARG A 182 -11.03 25.87 10.56
C ARG A 182 -11.87 24.59 10.46
N ARG A 183 -12.96 24.64 9.69
CA ARG A 183 -13.82 23.46 9.48
C ARG A 183 -13.06 22.29 8.88
N CYS A 184 -12.19 22.53 7.90
CA CYS A 184 -11.37 21.49 7.29
C CYS A 184 -10.33 20.91 8.28
N GLU A 185 -9.72 21.79 9.07
CA GLU A 185 -8.76 21.41 10.11
C GLU A 185 -9.40 20.55 11.20
N GLU A 186 -10.57 20.97 11.73
CA GLU A 186 -11.34 20.23 12.73
C GLU A 186 -11.76 18.86 12.19
N LYS A 187 -12.28 18.82 10.96
CA LYS A 187 -12.69 17.57 10.32
C LYS A 187 -11.51 16.58 10.12
N ASP A 188 -10.32 17.05 9.74
CA ASP A 188 -9.15 16.19 9.63
C ASP A 188 -8.72 15.66 10.99
N LYS A 189 -8.77 16.50 12.03
CA LYS A 189 -8.44 16.11 13.40
C LYS A 189 -9.42 15.06 13.92
N GLU A 190 -10.72 15.25 13.73
CA GLU A 190 -11.76 14.25 14.10
C GLU A 190 -11.54 12.93 13.38
N LYS A 191 -11.36 12.94 12.05
CA LYS A 191 -11.08 11.73 11.28
C LYS A 191 -9.88 10.95 11.81
N ARG A 192 -8.80 11.62 12.17
CA ARG A 192 -7.59 10.94 12.70
C ARG A 192 -7.80 10.39 14.09
N GLN A 193 -8.61 11.06 14.93
CA GLN A 193 -8.98 10.56 16.24
C GLN A 193 -9.89 9.32 16.15
N GLU A 194 -10.87 9.36 15.23
CA GLU A 194 -11.78 8.24 15.00
C GLU A 194 -11.09 7.03 14.32
N ALA A 195 -10.05 7.28 13.54
CA ALA A 195 -9.35 6.24 12.81
C ALA A 195 -8.48 5.33 13.68
N LEU A 196 -8.06 5.79 14.86
CA LEU A 196 -7.25 5.01 15.79
C LEU A 196 -8.08 4.69 17.04
N VAL A 197 -8.53 3.45 17.16
CA VAL A 197 -9.30 2.95 18.30
C VAL A 197 -8.42 1.96 19.09
N GLY A 198 -8.01 2.36 20.29
CA GLY A 198 -7.04 1.59 21.06
C GLY A 198 -5.71 1.46 20.31
N ASN A 199 -5.36 0.24 19.91
CA ASN A 199 -4.15 -0.08 19.16
C ASN A 199 -4.44 -0.54 17.71
N GLN A 200 -5.65 -0.25 17.20
CA GLN A 200 -6.10 -0.65 15.86
C GLN A 200 -6.51 0.56 15.04
N ILE A 201 -6.04 0.61 13.81
CA ILE A 201 -6.43 1.60 12.81
C ILE A 201 -7.64 1.05 12.06
N VAL A 202 -8.82 1.64 12.32
CA VAL A 202 -10.10 1.20 11.74
C VAL A 202 -10.42 1.87 10.39
N ASP A 203 -9.71 2.95 10.04
CA ASP A 203 -9.74 3.56 8.70
C ASP A 203 -8.33 3.58 8.09
N PRO A 204 -7.93 2.51 7.38
CA PRO A 204 -6.61 2.43 6.75
C PRO A 204 -6.46 3.32 5.50
N HIS A 205 -7.56 3.91 5.03
CA HIS A 205 -7.57 4.74 3.82
C HIS A 205 -7.49 6.24 4.08
N LEU A 206 -7.00 6.62 5.24
CA LEU A 206 -6.73 8.02 5.56
C LEU A 206 -5.74 8.66 4.58
N PRO A 207 -5.99 9.91 4.15
CA PRO A 207 -4.97 10.67 3.46
C PRO A 207 -3.75 10.89 4.38
N PRO A 208 -2.54 11.08 3.82
CA PRO A 208 -1.36 11.36 4.65
C PRO A 208 -1.60 12.63 5.48
N ARG A 209 -0.99 12.73 6.65
CA ARG A 209 -1.13 13.92 7.51
C ARG A 209 -0.64 15.19 6.84
N ARG A 210 0.46 15.07 6.09
CA ARG A 210 1.13 16.19 5.43
C ARG A 210 1.46 15.85 3.98
N VAL A 211 1.52 16.88 3.15
CA VAL A 211 2.02 16.82 1.78
C VAL A 211 2.98 17.98 1.54
N TRP A 212 3.89 17.84 0.60
CA TRP A 212 4.72 18.92 0.13
C TRP A 212 4.02 19.66 -1.02
N ASP A 213 3.56 20.87 -0.76
CA ASP A 213 3.05 21.77 -1.78
C ASP A 213 4.23 22.36 -2.57
N LEU A 214 4.36 21.94 -3.80
CA LEU A 214 5.47 22.34 -4.67
C LEU A 214 5.34 23.79 -5.15
N TYR A 215 4.13 24.36 -5.21
CA TYR A 215 3.91 25.73 -5.63
C TYR A 215 4.39 26.71 -4.56
N SER A 216 4.08 26.44 -3.32
CA SER A 216 4.51 27.25 -2.18
C SER A 216 5.91 26.88 -1.65
N ASN A 217 6.42 25.69 -2.01
CA ASN A 217 7.61 25.07 -1.42
C ASN A 217 7.51 24.86 0.10
N ARG A 218 6.33 24.42 0.58
CA ARG A 218 6.08 24.14 2.00
C ARG A 218 5.40 22.81 2.20
N VAL A 219 5.74 22.17 3.29
CA VAL A 219 4.96 21.02 3.81
C VAL A 219 3.73 21.59 4.51
N VAL A 220 2.57 21.10 4.10
CA VAL A 220 1.27 21.55 4.59
C VAL A 220 0.42 20.36 5.02
N PRO A 221 -0.58 20.55 5.90
CA PRO A 221 -1.58 19.53 6.17
C PRO A 221 -2.29 19.10 4.87
N SER A 222 -2.54 17.80 4.70
CA SER A 222 -3.11 17.29 3.45
C SER A 222 -4.53 17.80 3.18
N TRP A 223 -5.32 18.13 4.22
CA TRP A 223 -6.65 18.70 4.05
C TRP A 223 -6.65 20.03 3.28
N ILE A 224 -5.51 20.73 3.20
CA ILE A 224 -5.36 21.94 2.39
C ILE A 224 -5.54 21.63 0.89
N SER A 225 -5.05 20.48 0.42
CA SER A 225 -5.27 20.04 -0.97
C SER A 225 -6.72 19.71 -1.28
N ASP A 226 -7.51 19.34 -0.26
CA ASP A 226 -8.93 19.01 -0.39
C ASP A 226 -9.84 20.24 -0.23
N ALA A 227 -9.32 21.36 0.32
CA ALA A 227 -10.07 22.57 0.59
C ALA A 227 -10.46 23.36 -0.68
N SER A 228 -9.90 23.02 -1.84
CA SER A 228 -10.31 23.60 -3.13
C SER A 228 -11.71 23.11 -3.53
N SER A 229 -12.71 23.62 -2.84
CA SER A 229 -14.12 23.31 -3.05
C SER A 229 -14.70 24.05 -4.25
N VAL A 230 -14.26 23.71 -5.46
CA VAL A 230 -15.08 23.90 -6.65
C VAL A 230 -15.84 22.59 -6.87
N PRO A 231 -17.15 22.51 -6.55
CA PRO A 231 -17.93 21.27 -6.64
C PRO A 231 -17.98 20.64 -8.04
N GLN A 232 -17.56 21.36 -9.07
CA GLN A 232 -17.61 20.94 -10.47
C GLN A 232 -16.32 20.34 -11.00
N LEU A 233 -15.21 20.41 -10.28
CA LEU A 233 -13.97 19.71 -10.60
C LEU A 233 -13.55 18.85 -9.41
N MET A 234 -14.22 17.73 -9.22
CA MET A 234 -13.75 16.63 -8.35
C MET A 234 -12.50 15.94 -8.93
N ILE A 235 -11.52 16.69 -9.35
CA ILE A 235 -10.17 16.19 -9.51
C ILE A 235 -9.49 16.47 -8.16
N ILE A 236 -9.70 15.58 -7.19
CA ILE A 236 -8.84 15.50 -6.02
C ILE A 236 -7.44 15.34 -6.59
N THR A 237 -6.62 16.38 -6.51
CA THR A 237 -5.22 16.32 -6.91
C THR A 237 -4.49 15.49 -5.86
N LYS A 238 -4.58 14.15 -6.02
CA LYS A 238 -3.87 13.23 -5.12
C LYS A 238 -2.38 13.54 -5.20
N PRO A 239 -1.68 13.59 -4.07
CA PRO A 239 -0.25 13.78 -4.08
C PRO A 239 0.42 12.66 -4.86
N VAL A 240 1.40 13.00 -5.68
CA VAL A 240 2.27 12.02 -6.36
C VAL A 240 3.40 11.66 -5.40
N PRO A 241 3.43 10.43 -4.86
CA PRO A 241 4.47 10.07 -3.89
C PRO A 241 5.81 9.81 -4.54
N ILE A 242 6.87 10.07 -3.77
CA ILE A 242 8.24 9.73 -4.09
C ILE A 242 8.67 8.56 -3.22
N SER A 243 9.07 7.46 -3.85
CA SER A 243 9.74 6.33 -3.21
C SER A 243 11.23 6.39 -3.49
N HIS A 244 12.06 6.05 -2.52
CA HIS A 244 13.50 6.08 -2.73
C HIS A 244 14.25 5.02 -1.92
N ALA A 245 15.41 4.59 -2.45
CA ALA A 245 16.34 3.79 -1.68
C ALA A 245 17.00 4.66 -0.60
N TRP A 246 17.02 4.18 0.65
CA TRP A 246 17.72 4.82 1.73
C TRP A 246 19.22 4.52 1.63
N VAL A 247 20.05 5.57 1.71
CA VAL A 247 21.51 5.43 1.77
C VAL A 247 22.00 5.28 3.21
N ASP A 248 23.21 4.77 3.38
CA ASP A 248 23.83 4.62 4.71
C ASP A 248 23.95 5.95 5.44
N GLY A 249 24.01 5.90 6.77
CA GLY A 249 24.21 7.09 7.60
C GLY A 249 25.47 7.89 7.25
N LYS A 250 26.56 7.20 6.86
CA LYS A 250 27.81 7.86 6.40
C LYS A 250 27.67 8.64 5.08
N ASP A 251 26.70 8.24 4.24
CA ASP A 251 26.42 8.85 2.93
C ASP A 251 25.21 9.79 2.98
N ARG A 252 24.73 10.12 4.16
CA ARG A 252 23.58 10.93 4.46
C ARG A 252 23.97 12.18 5.24
N VAL A 253 23.17 13.22 5.11
CA VAL A 253 23.26 14.46 5.88
C VAL A 253 21.86 14.87 6.32
N ASP A 254 21.77 15.39 7.53
CA ASP A 254 20.55 15.94 8.10
C ASP A 254 20.49 17.44 7.82
N VAL A 255 19.48 17.87 7.06
CA VAL A 255 19.36 19.25 6.58
C VAL A 255 18.16 19.93 7.23
N TRP A 256 18.41 21.04 7.91
CA TRP A 256 17.35 21.93 8.36
C TRP A 256 16.83 22.78 7.19
N THR A 257 15.54 22.73 6.93
CA THR A 257 14.93 23.44 5.81
C THR A 257 13.65 24.16 6.21
N SER A 258 13.39 25.30 5.57
CA SER A 258 12.10 26.01 5.71
C SER A 258 10.94 25.27 5.05
N ILE A 259 11.22 24.28 4.20
CA ILE A 259 10.17 23.49 3.54
C ILE A 259 9.23 22.84 4.56
N ASN A 260 9.78 22.26 5.63
CA ASN A 260 9.01 21.68 6.74
C ASN A 260 8.96 22.60 7.99
N GLY A 261 9.10 23.91 7.81
CA GLY A 261 9.09 24.87 8.92
C GLY A 261 10.24 24.69 9.91
N LYS A 262 11.31 23.96 9.55
CA LYS A 262 12.40 23.57 10.46
C LYS A 262 11.91 22.79 11.68
N GLU A 263 10.84 22.01 11.55
CA GLU A 263 10.31 21.21 12.65
C GLU A 263 11.17 19.98 12.97
N TRP A 264 11.88 19.45 11.98
CA TRP A 264 12.86 18.37 12.13
C TRP A 264 13.92 18.44 11.03
N PRO A 265 15.11 17.89 11.29
CA PRO A 265 16.15 17.76 10.27
C PRO A 265 15.73 16.70 9.25
N VAL A 266 15.92 17.00 7.96
CA VAL A 266 15.54 16.13 6.84
C VAL A 266 16.74 15.30 6.41
N PRO A 267 16.71 13.96 6.56
CA PRO A 267 17.79 13.09 6.17
C PRO A 267 17.81 12.88 4.65
N ILE A 268 18.81 13.42 3.97
CA ILE A 268 18.97 13.26 2.52
C ILE A 268 20.35 12.71 2.17
N PRO A 269 20.55 12.07 1.01
CA PRO A 269 21.87 11.68 0.54
C PRO A 269 22.81 12.90 0.42
N LYS A 270 24.09 12.73 0.77
CA LYS A 270 25.08 13.76 0.54
C LYS A 270 25.09 14.16 -0.94
N GLY A 271 24.98 15.45 -1.18
CA GLY A 271 24.93 16.00 -2.51
C GLY A 271 23.53 16.03 -3.16
N ALA A 272 22.51 15.43 -2.58
CA ALA A 272 21.15 15.60 -3.06
C ALA A 272 20.62 17.01 -2.77
N SER A 273 19.68 17.47 -3.59
CA SER A 273 19.09 18.80 -3.48
C SER A 273 17.57 18.74 -3.55
N LEU A 274 16.90 19.10 -2.45
CA LEU A 274 15.43 19.21 -2.41
C LEU A 274 14.91 20.22 -3.44
N LYS A 275 15.67 21.28 -3.74
CA LYS A 275 15.30 22.26 -4.77
C LYS A 275 15.22 21.61 -6.16
N LEU A 276 16.16 20.74 -6.49
CA LEU A 276 16.17 20.06 -7.78
C LEU A 276 15.05 19.02 -7.86
N ILE A 277 14.81 18.27 -6.80
CA ILE A 277 13.68 17.32 -6.72
C ILE A 277 12.36 18.07 -6.92
N ARG A 278 12.19 19.26 -6.29
CA ARG A 278 11.02 20.12 -6.51
C ARG A 278 10.84 20.47 -7.99
N ILE A 279 11.91 20.89 -8.66
CA ILE A 279 11.89 21.26 -10.08
C ILE A 279 11.48 20.08 -10.94
N GLU A 280 12.00 18.90 -10.69
CA GLU A 280 11.62 17.67 -11.40
C GLU A 280 10.12 17.39 -11.27
N MET A 281 9.61 17.42 -10.05
CA MET A 281 8.20 17.16 -9.79
C MET A 281 7.30 18.21 -10.43
N LEU A 282 7.68 19.49 -10.40
CA LEU A 282 6.98 20.58 -11.10
C LEU A 282 6.98 20.38 -12.62
N ASN A 283 8.09 19.94 -13.19
CA ASN A 283 8.21 19.63 -14.63
C ASN A 283 7.35 18.40 -15.03
N LEU A 284 7.04 17.52 -14.08
CA LEU A 284 6.06 16.44 -14.25
C LEU A 284 4.60 16.95 -14.12
N GLY A 285 4.38 18.24 -13.87
CA GLY A 285 3.05 18.83 -13.66
C GLY A 285 2.45 18.49 -12.31
N VAL A 286 3.26 18.15 -11.32
CA VAL A 286 2.82 17.79 -9.98
C VAL A 286 2.68 19.06 -9.14
N GLU A 287 1.54 19.23 -8.49
CA GLU A 287 1.29 20.30 -7.53
C GLU A 287 1.64 19.87 -6.10
N TYR A 288 1.16 18.70 -5.68
CA TYR A 288 1.41 18.14 -4.36
C TYR A 288 2.16 16.82 -4.48
N THR A 289 3.20 16.66 -3.69
CA THR A 289 3.95 15.41 -3.57
C THR A 289 4.00 14.93 -2.13
N TRP A 290 4.18 13.64 -1.95
CA TRP A 290 4.46 13.07 -0.64
C TRP A 290 5.87 12.48 -0.65
N LEU A 291 6.68 12.91 0.31
CA LEU A 291 8.03 12.42 0.51
C LEU A 291 8.21 12.15 2.01
N ASP A 292 8.51 10.91 2.36
CA ASP A 292 8.59 10.41 3.73
C ASP A 292 9.43 11.31 4.64
N VAL A 293 10.63 11.68 4.22
CA VAL A 293 11.56 12.51 5.02
C VAL A 293 11.05 13.93 5.27
N LEU A 294 10.11 14.43 4.45
CA LEU A 294 9.48 15.74 4.60
C LEU A 294 8.09 15.68 5.23
N CYS A 295 7.32 14.63 4.95
CA CYS A 295 5.90 14.54 5.32
C CYS A 295 5.65 13.71 6.58
N LEU A 296 6.56 12.82 6.96
CA LEU A 296 6.59 12.16 8.27
C LEU A 296 7.62 12.83 9.17
N ARG A 297 7.24 13.13 10.41
CA ARG A 297 8.14 13.70 11.40
C ARG A 297 9.35 12.78 11.62
N GLN A 298 10.56 13.32 11.50
CA GLN A 298 11.81 12.60 11.68
C GLN A 298 12.38 12.83 13.08
N LYS A 299 13.37 12.01 13.48
CA LYS A 299 14.12 12.15 14.73
C LYS A 299 14.94 13.43 14.76
N GLY A 300 15.22 13.94 15.96
CA GLY A 300 16.10 15.10 16.17
C GLY A 300 15.42 16.46 16.09
N GLY A 301 14.10 16.50 15.98
CA GLY A 301 13.32 17.75 16.09
C GLY A 301 12.90 18.06 17.54
N PRO A 302 12.39 19.29 17.80
CA PRO A 302 11.96 19.70 19.14
C PRO A 302 10.70 18.97 19.67
N TRP A 303 9.96 18.25 18.82
CA TRP A 303 8.69 17.62 19.11
C TRP A 303 8.78 16.09 18.93
N GLU A 304 9.74 15.45 19.59
CA GLU A 304 10.01 14.01 19.47
C GLU A 304 8.87 13.14 20.02
N ASP A 305 8.20 13.58 21.07
CA ASP A 305 6.98 12.97 21.62
C ASP A 305 5.85 12.94 20.61
N MET A 306 5.64 14.02 19.88
CA MET A 306 4.64 14.06 18.79
C MET A 306 4.99 13.09 17.66
N ARG A 307 6.27 12.86 17.37
CA ARG A 307 6.69 11.87 16.36
C ARG A 307 6.17 10.49 16.69
N VAL A 308 6.37 10.06 17.93
CA VAL A 308 5.92 8.73 18.37
C VAL A 308 4.40 8.58 18.24
N GLU A 309 3.65 9.59 18.64
CA GLU A 309 2.18 9.56 18.53
C GLU A 309 1.69 9.61 17.08
N GLU A 310 2.29 10.46 16.23
CA GLU A 310 1.93 10.52 14.82
C GLU A 310 2.24 9.21 14.10
N TRP A 311 3.37 8.57 14.41
CA TRP A 311 3.80 7.35 13.73
C TRP A 311 2.90 6.17 14.00
N LYS A 312 2.19 6.10 15.13
CA LYS A 312 1.20 5.05 15.41
C LYS A 312 0.19 4.90 14.26
N LEU A 313 -0.26 6.03 13.72
CA LEU A 313 -1.25 6.09 12.66
C LEU A 313 -0.64 6.27 11.27
N ASP A 314 0.32 7.20 11.15
CA ASP A 314 0.78 7.69 9.85
C ASP A 314 1.69 6.68 9.14
N VAL A 315 2.51 5.90 9.87
CA VAL A 315 3.43 4.92 9.29
C VAL A 315 2.70 3.71 8.68
N PRO A 316 1.75 3.05 9.38
CA PRO A 316 1.04 1.91 8.80
C PRO A 316 0.16 2.27 7.60
N THR A 317 -0.30 3.52 7.52
CA THR A 317 -1.21 3.97 6.46
C THR A 317 -0.51 4.51 5.22
N ILE A 318 0.83 4.55 5.18
CA ILE A 318 1.58 5.06 4.01
C ILE A 318 1.28 4.27 2.72
N GLY A 319 0.94 2.99 2.81
CA GLY A 319 0.57 2.18 1.65
C GLY A 319 -0.57 2.78 0.85
N HIS A 320 -1.54 3.46 1.51
CA HIS A 320 -2.63 4.16 0.83
C HIS A 320 -2.14 5.29 -0.07
N VAL A 321 -1.05 5.98 0.33
CA VAL A 321 -0.46 7.08 -0.45
C VAL A 321 0.07 6.56 -1.80
N TYR A 322 0.64 5.35 -1.81
CA TYR A 322 1.23 4.74 -3.01
C TYR A 322 0.24 3.94 -3.86
N GLN A 323 -0.82 3.41 -3.27
CA GLN A 323 -1.67 2.38 -3.89
C GLN A 323 -2.33 2.79 -5.21
N ARG A 324 -2.79 4.03 -5.34
CA ARG A 324 -3.68 4.47 -6.42
C ARG A 324 -3.12 5.65 -7.21
N GLY A 325 -1.94 5.51 -7.79
CA GLY A 325 -1.42 6.64 -8.55
C GLY A 325 -0.11 6.36 -9.24
N THR A 326 0.46 7.43 -9.75
CA THR A 326 1.83 7.47 -10.26
C THR A 326 2.78 7.62 -9.09
N VAL A 327 3.83 6.79 -9.04
CA VAL A 327 4.90 6.86 -8.05
C VAL A 327 6.20 7.22 -8.76
N VAL A 328 6.93 8.19 -8.22
CA VAL A 328 8.29 8.52 -8.69
C VAL A 328 9.29 7.74 -7.84
N ILE A 329 10.14 6.92 -8.46
CA ILE A 329 11.04 5.98 -7.77
C ILE A 329 12.49 6.33 -8.05
N TYR A 330 13.24 6.67 -7.00
CA TYR A 330 14.70 6.83 -7.02
C TYR A 330 15.38 5.54 -6.56
N LEU A 331 15.79 4.70 -7.49
CA LEU A 331 16.39 3.38 -7.18
C LEU A 331 17.79 3.48 -6.53
N SER A 332 18.56 4.51 -6.85
CA SER A 332 19.94 4.70 -6.36
C SER A 332 20.06 5.69 -5.18
N GLY A 333 18.92 6.09 -4.60
CA GLY A 333 18.83 7.07 -3.51
C GLY A 333 18.18 8.38 -3.95
N LEU A 334 17.52 9.03 -3.01
CA LEU A 334 16.77 10.26 -3.24
C LEU A 334 17.63 11.33 -3.95
N GLY A 335 17.15 11.83 -5.08
CA GLY A 335 17.80 12.87 -5.85
C GLY A 335 19.12 12.45 -6.51
N ARG A 336 19.38 11.15 -6.68
CA ARG A 336 20.58 10.63 -7.35
C ARG A 336 20.25 10.05 -8.72
N PRO A 337 21.21 10.10 -9.69
CA PRO A 337 21.06 9.40 -10.98
C PRO A 337 20.91 7.90 -10.76
N LEU A 338 20.23 7.25 -11.68
CA LEU A 338 20.15 5.79 -11.71
C LEU A 338 21.54 5.21 -12.06
N SER A 339 22.11 4.51 -11.11
CA SER A 339 23.39 3.82 -11.23
C SER A 339 23.18 2.36 -10.82
N LEU A 340 23.69 1.44 -11.62
CA LEU A 340 23.64 0.01 -11.36
C LEU A 340 25.06 -0.55 -11.37
N LYS A 341 25.46 -1.14 -10.25
CA LYS A 341 26.70 -1.90 -10.09
C LYS A 341 26.34 -3.35 -9.78
N ASP A 342 27.23 -4.28 -10.09
CA ASP A 342 26.96 -5.72 -9.97
C ASP A 342 26.46 -6.16 -8.60
N SER A 343 26.88 -5.49 -7.53
CA SER A 343 26.45 -5.78 -6.15
C SER A 343 25.17 -5.06 -5.72
N ASP A 344 24.66 -4.09 -6.49
CA ASP A 344 23.59 -3.19 -6.01
C ASP A 344 22.26 -3.92 -5.85
N LEU A 345 21.97 -4.89 -6.70
CA LEU A 345 20.70 -5.65 -6.63
C LEU A 345 20.62 -6.55 -5.39
N ASP A 346 21.75 -7.06 -4.94
CA ASP A 346 21.85 -7.97 -3.79
C ASP A 346 22.19 -7.24 -2.48
N SER A 347 22.53 -5.96 -2.57
CA SER A 347 22.83 -5.13 -1.41
C SER A 347 21.62 -4.86 -0.56
N ASP A 348 21.78 -4.82 0.75
CA ASP A 348 20.73 -4.40 1.69
C ASP A 348 20.28 -2.94 1.49
N ARG A 349 21.00 -2.17 0.67
CA ARG A 349 20.64 -0.81 0.24
C ARG A 349 19.74 -0.80 -0.99
N SER A 350 19.66 -1.91 -1.71
CA SER A 350 18.82 -2.01 -2.89
C SER A 350 17.38 -1.63 -2.57
N TRP A 351 16.78 -0.78 -3.40
CA TRP A 351 15.35 -0.45 -3.28
C TRP A 351 14.49 -1.72 -3.26
N PHE A 352 14.85 -2.72 -4.07
CA PHE A 352 14.12 -4.00 -4.15
C PHE A 352 14.21 -4.83 -2.86
N ARG A 353 15.15 -4.53 -1.97
CA ARG A 353 15.37 -5.27 -0.71
C ARG A 353 14.88 -4.53 0.54
N ARG A 354 14.38 -3.32 0.42
CA ARG A 354 13.84 -2.56 1.55
C ARG A 354 12.43 -3.05 1.91
N ALA A 355 12.14 -3.20 3.21
CA ALA A 355 10.85 -3.69 3.69
C ALA A 355 9.68 -2.82 3.21
N TRP A 356 9.75 -1.52 3.38
CA TRP A 356 8.68 -0.59 3.04
C TRP A 356 8.36 -0.55 1.54
N THR A 357 9.35 -0.76 0.68
CA THR A 357 9.15 -0.68 -0.78
C THR A 357 8.26 -1.80 -1.35
N VAL A 358 7.87 -2.79 -0.54
CA VAL A 358 6.88 -3.79 -0.95
C VAL A 358 5.52 -3.15 -1.26
N GLN A 359 5.17 -2.09 -0.58
CA GLN A 359 3.91 -1.35 -0.76
C GLN A 359 4.06 -0.04 -1.55
N GLU A 360 5.29 0.37 -1.90
CA GLU A 360 5.59 1.65 -2.57
C GLU A 360 5.63 1.53 -4.11
N VAL A 361 5.02 0.50 -4.67
CA VAL A 361 5.13 0.16 -6.10
C VAL A 361 4.20 1.00 -6.98
N GLY A 362 3.01 1.34 -6.50
CA GLY A 362 2.00 2.10 -7.23
C GLY A 362 1.46 1.41 -8.48
N GLN A 363 0.43 2.01 -9.09
CA GLN A 363 -0.15 1.54 -10.34
C GLN A 363 0.71 1.93 -11.55
N TYR A 364 1.20 3.16 -11.56
CA TYR A 364 2.08 3.71 -12.58
C TYR A 364 3.40 4.13 -11.94
N ARG A 365 4.50 3.98 -12.65
CA ARG A 365 5.86 4.20 -12.13
C ARG A 365 6.66 5.09 -13.06
N ILE A 366 7.36 6.06 -12.48
CA ILE A 366 8.37 6.88 -13.15
C ILE A 366 9.67 6.63 -12.41
N PHE A 367 10.67 6.11 -13.10
CA PHE A 367 11.99 5.90 -12.52
C PHE A 367 12.81 7.17 -12.66
N ALA A 368 13.12 7.78 -11.52
CA ALA A 368 13.89 9.02 -11.46
C ALA A 368 15.38 8.76 -11.62
N GLY A 369 16.09 9.76 -12.13
CA GLY A 369 17.55 9.67 -12.34
C GLY A 369 17.95 8.87 -13.58
N ASP A 370 16.99 8.46 -14.42
CA ASP A 370 17.24 7.73 -15.67
C ASP A 370 17.85 8.65 -16.74
N MET A 371 18.69 8.10 -17.60
CA MET A 371 19.38 8.80 -18.68
C MET A 371 18.91 8.25 -20.04
N PRO A 372 18.90 9.05 -21.13
CA PRO A 372 18.44 8.59 -22.44
C PRO A 372 19.16 7.35 -22.98
N ASP A 373 20.43 7.18 -22.62
CA ASP A 373 21.27 6.03 -22.91
C ASP A 373 21.48 5.11 -21.69
N GLY A 374 20.68 5.31 -20.64
CA GLY A 374 20.82 4.63 -19.37
C GLY A 374 20.21 3.21 -19.35
N HIS A 375 20.29 2.62 -18.19
CA HIS A 375 19.93 1.22 -17.94
C HIS A 375 18.45 0.90 -18.24
N MET A 376 17.54 1.89 -18.09
CA MET A 376 16.12 1.70 -18.41
C MET A 376 15.82 1.57 -19.90
N HIS A 377 16.71 2.09 -20.77
CA HIS A 377 16.58 2.10 -22.21
C HIS A 377 17.38 0.98 -22.91
N ALA A 378 18.04 0.11 -22.13
CA ALA A 378 18.74 -1.05 -22.65
C ALA A 378 17.78 -1.95 -23.45
N LYS A 379 18.27 -2.52 -24.56
CA LYS A 379 17.50 -3.44 -25.41
C LYS A 379 17.88 -4.88 -25.11
N THR A 380 16.92 -5.78 -25.26
CA THR A 380 17.19 -7.22 -25.18
C THR A 380 18.05 -7.67 -26.35
N ILE A 381 18.98 -8.59 -26.09
CA ILE A 381 19.87 -9.17 -27.11
C ILE A 381 19.30 -10.46 -27.74
N ASP A 382 18.26 -11.02 -27.13
CA ASP A 382 17.62 -12.25 -27.61
C ASP A 382 16.09 -12.27 -27.36
N LYS A 383 15.43 -13.30 -27.90
CA LYS A 383 14.00 -13.55 -27.71
C LYS A 383 13.60 -14.04 -26.31
N TYR A 384 14.55 -14.37 -25.48
CA TYR A 384 14.33 -14.84 -24.09
C TYR A 384 14.34 -13.69 -23.09
N GLY A 385 14.58 -12.45 -23.53
CA GLY A 385 14.60 -11.27 -22.71
C GLY A 385 15.91 -11.05 -21.98
N ASN A 386 17.01 -11.63 -22.46
CA ASN A 386 18.33 -11.35 -21.91
C ASN A 386 18.87 -10.02 -22.44
N TYR A 387 19.69 -9.36 -21.65
CA TYR A 387 20.37 -8.11 -21.95
C TYR A 387 21.88 -8.35 -22.07
N GLU A 388 22.62 -7.34 -22.50
CA GLU A 388 24.07 -7.41 -22.74
C GLU A 388 24.86 -7.92 -21.51
N THR A 389 24.39 -7.59 -20.29
CA THR A 389 25.01 -8.07 -19.05
C THR A 389 23.99 -8.85 -18.21
N ASP A 390 24.48 -9.77 -17.38
CA ASP A 390 23.66 -10.52 -16.41
C ASP A 390 22.99 -9.57 -15.41
N MET A 391 23.69 -8.53 -14.99
CA MET A 391 23.16 -7.50 -14.10
C MET A 391 21.94 -6.78 -14.72
N LEU A 392 22.01 -6.36 -15.99
CA LEU A 392 20.87 -5.74 -16.69
C LEU A 392 19.72 -6.73 -16.84
N THR A 393 20.01 -7.98 -17.16
CA THR A 393 19.00 -9.05 -17.26
C THR A 393 18.27 -9.24 -15.92
N ARG A 394 19.00 -9.32 -14.81
CA ARG A 394 18.43 -9.42 -13.46
C ARG A 394 17.63 -8.16 -13.08
N PHE A 395 18.15 -6.99 -13.39
CA PHE A 395 17.48 -5.72 -13.13
C PHE A 395 16.11 -5.64 -13.82
N HIS A 396 16.05 -5.87 -15.13
CA HIS A 396 14.81 -5.83 -15.88
C HIS A 396 13.83 -6.93 -15.46
N LYS A 397 14.34 -8.10 -15.07
CA LYS A 397 13.51 -9.16 -14.47
C LYS A 397 12.86 -8.69 -13.15
N GLN A 398 13.62 -8.03 -12.27
CA GLN A 398 13.07 -7.47 -11.03
C GLN A 398 12.02 -6.38 -11.31
N LEU A 399 12.27 -5.50 -12.29
CA LEU A 399 11.27 -4.50 -12.73
C LEU A 399 9.99 -5.17 -13.27
N GLY A 400 10.13 -6.28 -13.99
CA GLY A 400 8.98 -7.07 -14.47
C GLY A 400 8.13 -7.62 -13.33
N LEU A 401 8.76 -8.13 -12.29
CA LEU A 401 8.07 -8.67 -11.10
C LEU A 401 7.26 -7.60 -10.33
N LEU A 402 7.63 -6.33 -10.42
CA LEU A 402 6.83 -5.24 -9.82
C LEU A 402 5.44 -5.09 -10.47
N LYS A 403 5.25 -5.57 -11.71
CA LYS A 403 3.93 -5.54 -12.38
C LYS A 403 2.97 -6.58 -11.81
N GLU A 404 3.49 -7.62 -11.18
CA GLU A 404 2.73 -8.78 -10.68
C GLU A 404 2.35 -8.66 -9.20
N ASN A 405 2.86 -7.66 -8.49
CA ASN A 405 2.68 -7.52 -7.03
C ASN A 405 1.21 -7.55 -6.58
N ASN A 406 0.29 -7.01 -7.36
CA ASN A 406 -1.13 -6.94 -7.00
C ASN A 406 -1.89 -8.27 -7.11
N ARG A 407 -1.22 -9.38 -7.46
CA ARG A 407 -1.84 -10.71 -7.65
C ARG A 407 -1.30 -11.77 -6.70
N ARG A 408 -0.42 -11.39 -5.77
CA ARG A 408 0.21 -12.34 -4.86
C ARG A 408 -0.71 -12.58 -3.67
N GLY A 409 -1.09 -13.83 -3.43
CA GLY A 409 -1.76 -14.24 -2.20
C GLY A 409 -0.86 -14.08 -0.97
N LEU A 410 -1.37 -14.43 0.21
CA LEU A 410 -0.71 -14.30 1.51
C LEU A 410 0.76 -14.78 1.48
N PHE A 411 0.99 -16.03 1.13
CA PHE A 411 2.36 -16.60 1.13
C PHE A 411 3.28 -15.98 0.08
N GLY A 412 2.73 -15.49 -1.03
CA GLY A 412 3.52 -14.76 -2.03
C GLY A 412 4.04 -13.42 -1.50
N MET A 413 3.23 -12.69 -0.71
CA MET A 413 3.65 -11.44 -0.06
C MET A 413 4.67 -11.72 1.06
N LEU A 414 4.45 -12.76 1.86
CA LEU A 414 5.39 -13.18 2.89
C LEU A 414 6.74 -13.61 2.30
N ALA A 415 6.74 -14.36 1.19
CA ALA A 415 7.96 -14.75 0.47
C ALA A 415 8.73 -13.56 -0.11
N GLU A 416 8.03 -12.50 -0.53
CA GLU A 416 8.69 -11.25 -0.89
C GLU A 416 9.32 -10.55 0.31
N MET A 417 8.66 -10.58 1.48
CA MET A 417 9.22 -9.99 2.70
C MET A 417 10.42 -10.77 3.23
N GLN A 418 10.50 -12.09 3.02
CA GLN A 418 11.70 -12.89 3.36
C GLN A 418 12.97 -12.35 2.72
N LYS A 419 12.87 -11.79 1.51
CA LYS A 419 14.01 -11.23 0.74
C LYS A 419 14.38 -9.82 1.16
N ARG A 420 13.61 -9.19 2.07
CA ARG A 420 13.71 -7.78 2.40
C ARG A 420 14.34 -7.54 3.76
N VAL A 421 14.92 -6.36 3.92
CA VAL A 421 15.59 -5.91 5.13
C VAL A 421 15.04 -4.57 5.58
N SER A 422 15.19 -4.27 6.87
CA SER A 422 14.86 -2.98 7.46
C SER A 422 15.87 -2.61 8.54
N THR A 423 16.00 -1.33 8.83
CA THR A 423 16.82 -0.84 9.94
C THR A 423 16.15 -1.17 11.28
N ASN A 424 14.85 -0.93 11.38
CA ASN A 424 14.05 -1.40 12.51
C ASN A 424 13.40 -2.74 12.11
N PRO A 425 13.63 -3.83 12.86
CA PRO A 425 13.04 -5.13 12.54
C PRO A 425 11.52 -5.13 12.41
N VAL A 426 10.80 -4.34 13.22
CA VAL A 426 9.33 -4.22 13.21
C VAL A 426 8.80 -3.71 11.87
N ASP A 427 9.59 -2.92 11.13
CA ASP A 427 9.22 -2.43 9.80
C ASP A 427 8.87 -3.54 8.81
N ARG A 428 9.43 -4.75 8.99
CA ARG A 428 9.13 -5.89 8.11
C ARG A 428 7.71 -6.41 8.32
N VAL A 429 7.22 -6.36 9.55
CA VAL A 429 5.83 -6.70 9.87
C VAL A 429 4.90 -5.57 9.45
N ALA A 430 5.19 -4.33 9.87
CA ALA A 430 4.37 -3.17 9.56
C ALA A 430 4.26 -2.90 8.04
N GLY A 431 5.34 -3.16 7.28
CA GLY A 431 5.34 -3.06 5.82
C GLY A 431 4.42 -4.06 5.10
N LEU A 432 4.00 -5.13 5.78
CA LEU A 432 3.03 -6.10 5.26
C LEU A 432 1.57 -5.70 5.56
N ALA A 433 1.33 -4.84 6.55
CA ALA A 433 -0.02 -4.58 7.02
C ALA A 433 -0.95 -4.07 5.90
N PHE A 434 -0.52 -3.08 5.13
CA PHE A 434 -1.33 -2.55 4.04
C PHE A 434 -1.46 -3.52 2.84
N PRO A 435 -0.38 -4.19 2.34
CA PRO A 435 -0.47 -5.14 1.24
C PRO A 435 -1.31 -6.38 1.51
N LEU A 436 -1.46 -6.80 2.76
CA LEU A 436 -2.29 -7.95 3.13
C LEU A 436 -3.76 -7.58 3.31
N GLU A 437 -4.11 -6.30 3.18
CA GLU A 437 -5.49 -5.78 3.24
C GLU A 437 -6.30 -6.35 4.42
N PRO A 438 -5.82 -6.24 5.68
CA PRO A 438 -6.56 -6.73 6.83
C PRO A 438 -7.81 -5.88 7.10
N SER A 439 -8.71 -6.36 7.99
CA SER A 439 -9.91 -5.61 8.38
C SER A 439 -9.58 -4.29 9.09
N THR A 440 -8.53 -4.31 9.91
CA THR A 440 -7.93 -3.16 10.58
C THR A 440 -6.42 -3.26 10.48
N ILE A 441 -5.69 -2.16 10.68
CA ILE A 441 -4.23 -2.18 10.68
C ILE A 441 -3.73 -1.94 12.11
N PRO A 442 -2.82 -2.77 12.66
CA PRO A 442 -2.21 -2.49 13.96
C PRO A 442 -1.46 -1.15 13.96
N ALA A 443 -1.56 -0.38 15.04
CA ALA A 443 -0.79 0.83 15.22
C ALA A 443 0.71 0.52 15.26
N TYR A 444 1.54 1.43 14.75
CA TYR A 444 2.99 1.22 14.72
C TYR A 444 3.65 1.59 16.04
N HIS A 445 4.43 0.68 16.58
CA HIS A 445 5.25 0.90 17.77
C HIS A 445 6.71 0.52 17.49
N GLU A 446 7.60 1.52 17.44
CA GLU A 446 9.02 1.34 17.07
C GLU A 446 9.77 0.35 17.98
N SER A 447 9.34 0.20 19.24
CA SER A 447 9.96 -0.66 20.25
C SER A 447 9.24 -1.98 20.52
N GLU A 448 8.21 -2.31 19.74
CA GLU A 448 7.45 -3.54 19.87
C GLU A 448 8.28 -4.78 19.51
N SER A 449 8.00 -5.91 20.13
CA SER A 449 8.63 -7.16 19.73
C SER A 449 8.10 -7.62 18.36
N LEU A 450 8.94 -8.30 17.58
CA LEU A 450 8.52 -8.83 16.26
C LEU A 450 7.35 -9.80 16.35
N GLU A 451 7.31 -10.62 17.39
CA GLU A 451 6.25 -11.63 17.56
C GLU A 451 4.94 -10.99 18.03
N ASP A 452 5.00 -9.92 18.84
CA ASP A 452 3.79 -9.18 19.25
C ASP A 452 3.21 -8.42 18.04
N ALA A 453 4.05 -7.72 17.27
CA ALA A 453 3.64 -7.05 16.03
C ALA A 453 3.04 -8.06 15.03
N TRP A 454 3.66 -9.24 14.87
CA TRP A 454 3.16 -10.30 14.00
C TRP A 454 1.81 -10.84 14.51
N THR A 455 1.68 -11.05 15.80
CA THR A 455 0.43 -11.48 16.44
C THR A 455 -0.68 -10.47 16.16
N ALA A 456 -0.44 -9.18 16.44
CA ALA A 456 -1.41 -8.12 16.18
C ALA A 456 -1.83 -8.06 14.70
N LEU A 457 -0.88 -8.26 13.77
CA LEU A 457 -1.20 -8.27 12.34
C LEU A 457 -2.06 -9.47 11.96
N VAL A 458 -1.74 -10.69 12.44
CA VAL A 458 -2.53 -11.90 12.15
C VAL A 458 -3.94 -11.79 12.75
N ASP A 459 -4.06 -11.28 13.97
CA ASP A 459 -5.35 -11.11 14.65
C ASP A 459 -6.25 -10.11 13.90
N ALA A 460 -5.66 -9.11 13.22
CA ALA A 460 -6.37 -8.15 12.37
C ALA A 460 -6.72 -8.67 10.97
N MET A 461 -6.18 -9.80 10.51
CA MET A 461 -6.45 -10.35 9.16
C MET A 461 -7.90 -10.82 9.02
N TYR A 462 -8.39 -10.83 7.79
CA TYR A 462 -9.68 -11.46 7.48
C TYR A 462 -9.67 -12.96 7.83
N PRO A 463 -10.82 -13.51 8.26
CA PRO A 463 -10.94 -14.93 8.63
C PRO A 463 -10.44 -15.90 7.57
N VAL A 464 -10.64 -15.61 6.28
CA VAL A 464 -10.15 -16.44 5.16
C VAL A 464 -8.63 -16.40 5.05
N SER A 465 -8.00 -15.25 5.26
CA SER A 465 -6.52 -15.15 5.22
C SER A 465 -5.87 -15.87 6.39
N ARG A 466 -6.52 -15.90 7.55
CA ARG A 466 -6.08 -16.69 8.71
C ARG A 466 -6.21 -18.19 8.47
N ALA A 467 -7.25 -18.61 7.74
CA ALA A 467 -7.44 -20.01 7.38
C ALA A 467 -6.29 -20.58 6.53
N ASP A 468 -5.62 -19.76 5.72
CA ASP A 468 -4.43 -20.18 4.98
C ASP A 468 -3.29 -20.66 5.92
N PHE A 469 -3.14 -20.07 7.12
CA PHE A 469 -2.20 -20.57 8.10
C PHE A 469 -2.60 -21.92 8.70
N LEU A 470 -3.88 -22.17 8.87
CA LEU A 470 -4.37 -23.44 9.40
C LEU A 470 -4.26 -24.56 8.36
N PHE A 471 -4.69 -24.32 7.13
CA PHE A 471 -4.89 -25.35 6.13
C PHE A 471 -3.75 -25.45 5.11
N VAL A 472 -3.08 -24.34 4.77
CA VAL A 472 -2.06 -24.34 3.70
C VAL A 472 -0.65 -24.31 4.26
N TYR A 473 -0.38 -23.61 5.38
CA TYR A 473 0.95 -23.66 6.01
C TYR A 473 1.23 -25.06 6.57
N PRO A 474 2.35 -25.73 6.17
CA PRO A 474 2.48 -27.16 6.36
C PRO A 474 2.79 -27.62 7.79
N GLY A 475 3.38 -26.77 8.62
CA GLY A 475 3.84 -27.16 9.95
C GLY A 475 2.97 -26.60 11.08
N ALA A 476 3.23 -27.11 12.29
CA ALA A 476 2.73 -26.47 13.50
C ALA A 476 3.53 -25.21 13.83
N GLY A 477 2.89 -24.24 14.44
CA GLY A 477 3.57 -23.06 14.98
C GLY A 477 4.49 -23.42 16.14
N LEU A 478 5.62 -22.74 16.24
CA LEU A 478 6.57 -22.91 17.36
C LEU A 478 6.22 -22.03 18.55
N GLY A 479 5.30 -21.06 18.39
CA GLY A 479 4.81 -20.19 19.44
C GLY A 479 3.77 -20.85 20.36
N CYS A 480 3.07 -20.00 21.12
CA CYS A 480 1.96 -20.44 21.99
C CYS A 480 0.71 -20.86 21.19
N LYS A 481 0.50 -20.29 20.01
CA LYS A 481 -0.57 -20.69 19.07
C LYS A 481 0.01 -21.64 18.00
N LYS A 482 -0.28 -22.95 18.14
CA LYS A 482 0.25 -23.99 17.23
C LYS A 482 -0.40 -24.00 15.86
N TRP A 483 -1.57 -23.40 15.71
CA TRP A 483 -2.31 -23.39 14.46
C TRP A 483 -1.71 -22.47 13.39
N ARG A 484 -0.86 -21.52 13.78
CA ARG A 484 -0.22 -20.54 12.89
C ARG A 484 1.29 -20.45 13.12
N PRO A 485 2.08 -20.11 12.09
CA PRO A 485 3.53 -19.95 12.24
C PRO A 485 3.88 -18.70 13.06
N THR A 486 5.02 -18.76 13.74
CA THR A 486 5.70 -17.61 14.33
C THR A 486 6.31 -16.73 13.24
N TRP A 487 6.62 -15.47 13.57
CA TRP A 487 7.36 -14.59 12.66
C TRP A 487 8.70 -15.20 12.23
N MET A 488 9.41 -15.86 13.16
CA MET A 488 10.67 -16.51 12.85
C MET A 488 10.49 -17.61 11.80
N GLN A 489 9.48 -18.45 11.93
CA GLN A 489 9.18 -19.50 10.93
C GLN A 489 8.86 -18.88 9.57
N ILE A 490 8.00 -17.87 9.53
CA ILE A 490 7.69 -17.14 8.28
C ILE A 490 8.96 -16.64 7.60
N MET A 491 9.94 -16.17 8.36
CA MET A 491 11.15 -15.57 7.78
C MET A 491 12.26 -16.55 7.41
N THR A 492 12.21 -17.78 7.93
CA THR A 492 13.30 -18.75 7.77
C THR A 492 12.91 -20.06 7.07
N GLU A 493 11.63 -20.43 7.11
CA GLU A 493 11.15 -21.67 6.51
C GLU A 493 10.66 -21.46 5.08
N PRO A 494 10.70 -22.49 4.23
CA PRO A 494 10.06 -22.45 2.92
C PRO A 494 8.56 -22.26 3.04
N LEU A 495 8.02 -21.28 2.32
CA LEU A 495 6.60 -20.98 2.30
C LEU A 495 5.89 -21.70 1.15
N PRO A 496 4.59 -22.01 1.28
CA PRO A 496 3.78 -22.56 0.20
C PRO A 496 3.83 -21.66 -1.05
N VAL A 497 3.99 -22.28 -2.22
CA VAL A 497 4.06 -21.55 -3.50
C VAL A 497 2.68 -21.20 -4.01
N HIS A 498 1.71 -22.06 -3.77
CA HIS A 498 0.32 -21.93 -4.20
C HIS A 498 -0.59 -22.35 -3.05
N GLY A 499 -1.78 -21.80 -3.04
CA GLY A 499 -2.85 -22.17 -2.12
C GLY A 499 -3.48 -20.95 -1.47
N SER A 500 -4.77 -20.88 -1.58
CA SER A 500 -5.69 -20.26 -0.64
C SER A 500 -6.78 -21.28 -0.39
N CYS A 501 -7.25 -21.39 0.82
CA CYS A 501 -8.34 -22.28 1.15
C CYS A 501 -9.64 -21.48 1.37
N PRO A 502 -10.81 -22.06 1.09
CA PRO A 502 -12.09 -21.40 1.35
C PRO A 502 -12.49 -21.39 2.83
N GLY A 503 -11.72 -22.03 3.72
CA GLY A 503 -11.99 -22.08 5.15
C GLY A 503 -11.97 -20.73 5.87
N SER A 504 -12.37 -20.69 7.14
CA SER A 504 -12.50 -19.48 7.94
C SER A 504 -12.02 -19.67 9.37
N VAL A 505 -11.01 -18.91 9.79
CA VAL A 505 -10.55 -18.86 11.19
C VAL A 505 -10.92 -17.50 11.78
N LYS A 506 -11.77 -17.50 12.80
CA LYS A 506 -12.26 -16.32 13.50
C LYS A 506 -11.40 -16.00 14.73
N HIS A 507 -11.31 -14.73 15.07
CA HIS A 507 -10.67 -14.22 16.28
C HIS A 507 -11.71 -13.54 17.16
N ASP A 508 -11.60 -13.72 18.45
CA ASP A 508 -12.41 -13.04 19.44
C ASP A 508 -11.51 -12.05 20.19
N ASP A 509 -11.70 -10.76 19.96
CA ASP A 509 -10.90 -9.68 20.54
C ASP A 509 -11.02 -9.59 22.07
N GLU A 510 -12.15 -10.08 22.68
CA GLU A 510 -12.36 -10.02 24.12
C GLU A 510 -11.63 -11.16 24.85
N THR A 511 -11.65 -12.36 24.28
CA THR A 511 -11.05 -13.55 24.90
C THR A 511 -9.65 -13.86 24.37
N GLY A 512 -9.27 -13.31 23.21
CA GLY A 512 -8.04 -13.64 22.49
C GLY A 512 -8.05 -15.06 21.89
N GLU A 513 -9.22 -15.72 21.85
CA GLU A 513 -9.36 -17.06 21.30
C GLU A 513 -9.52 -17.02 19.77
N ASP A 514 -8.82 -17.97 19.11
CA ASP A 514 -9.03 -18.26 17.69
C ASP A 514 -9.82 -19.54 17.55
N TRP A 515 -10.77 -19.57 16.63
CA TRP A 515 -11.62 -20.72 16.40
C TRP A 515 -12.10 -20.83 14.96
N CYS A 516 -12.46 -22.06 14.55
CA CYS A 516 -13.09 -22.33 13.27
C CYS A 516 -14.32 -23.24 13.44
N GLU A 517 -15.25 -23.12 12.53
CA GLU A 517 -16.37 -24.06 12.35
C GLU A 517 -16.17 -24.73 11.00
N GLU A 518 -15.65 -25.94 11.03
CA GLU A 518 -15.25 -26.66 9.82
C GLU A 518 -15.61 -28.15 9.96
N PRO A 519 -15.73 -28.90 8.85
CA PRO A 519 -15.92 -30.35 8.89
C PRO A 519 -14.81 -31.02 9.67
N CYS A 520 -15.16 -31.81 10.66
CA CYS A 520 -14.25 -32.46 11.59
C CYS A 520 -14.41 -33.97 11.58
N ILE A 521 -13.29 -34.70 11.48
CA ILE A 521 -13.19 -36.13 11.75
C ILE A 521 -12.39 -36.31 13.05
N GLU A 522 -13.06 -36.79 14.10
CA GLU A 522 -12.44 -36.92 15.43
C GLU A 522 -11.36 -37.99 15.50
N LYS A 523 -11.46 -39.04 14.70
CA LYS A 523 -10.54 -40.18 14.70
C LYS A 523 -10.28 -40.68 13.29
N GLY A 524 -9.26 -40.08 12.63
CA GLY A 524 -8.75 -40.55 11.35
C GLY A 524 -7.32 -41.09 11.53
N LEU A 525 -7.09 -42.32 11.12
CA LEU A 525 -5.73 -42.90 11.10
C LEU A 525 -5.04 -42.41 9.82
N VAL A 526 -3.91 -41.70 9.99
CA VAL A 526 -3.03 -41.26 8.91
C VAL A 526 -1.77 -42.09 8.93
N TRP A 527 -1.38 -42.63 7.76
CA TRP A 527 -0.15 -43.39 7.62
C TRP A 527 0.52 -43.19 6.25
N GLY A 528 1.82 -43.62 6.16
CA GLY A 528 2.61 -43.49 4.95
C GLY A 528 3.16 -42.08 4.66
N LEU A 529 3.00 -41.11 5.58
CA LEU A 529 3.49 -39.73 5.46
C LEU A 529 4.64 -39.41 6.45
N ASP A 530 5.15 -40.42 7.15
CA ASP A 530 6.18 -40.28 8.18
C ASP A 530 7.61 -40.30 7.61
N VAL A 531 7.78 -40.64 6.33
CA VAL A 531 9.10 -40.74 5.67
C VAL A 531 9.39 -39.50 4.85
N GLY A 532 10.57 -38.89 5.08
CA GLY A 532 11.05 -37.76 4.29
C GLY A 532 11.44 -38.16 2.86
N LEU A 533 11.14 -37.31 1.88
CA LEU A 533 11.51 -37.51 0.49
C LEU A 533 12.55 -36.51 0.00
N ALA A 534 13.25 -36.87 -1.09
CA ALA A 534 14.10 -35.95 -1.83
C ALA A 534 13.27 -34.75 -2.36
N LYS A 535 13.86 -33.54 -2.34
CA LYS A 535 13.23 -32.29 -2.76
C LYS A 535 12.40 -32.43 -4.05
N GLY A 536 11.15 -31.94 -4.02
CA GLY A 536 10.31 -31.74 -5.20
C GLY A 536 9.40 -32.92 -5.57
N ARG A 537 9.16 -33.90 -4.70
CA ARG A 537 8.22 -34.99 -4.94
C ARG A 537 7.06 -34.98 -3.95
N TYR A 538 5.88 -35.42 -4.43
CA TYR A 538 4.73 -35.72 -3.59
C TYR A 538 5.03 -36.93 -2.70
N ARG A 539 4.62 -36.85 -1.43
CA ARG A 539 4.52 -38.03 -0.56
C ARG A 539 3.08 -38.49 -0.56
N TYR A 540 2.88 -39.75 -0.79
CA TYR A 540 1.56 -40.37 -0.81
C TYR A 540 1.37 -41.19 0.45
N GLY A 541 0.16 -41.13 1.00
CA GLY A 541 -0.25 -41.85 2.18
C GLY A 541 -1.73 -42.22 2.10
N GLU A 542 -2.24 -42.74 3.18
CA GLU A 542 -3.64 -43.15 3.30
C GLU A 542 -4.25 -42.58 4.57
N LEU A 543 -5.51 -42.16 4.44
CA LEU A 543 -6.39 -41.81 5.54
C LEU A 543 -7.43 -42.91 5.71
N VAL A 544 -7.49 -43.54 6.90
CA VAL A 544 -8.47 -44.55 7.24
C VAL A 544 -9.44 -44.00 8.26
N VAL A 545 -10.73 -44.01 7.91
CA VAL A 545 -11.83 -43.52 8.75
C VAL A 545 -12.89 -44.60 8.92
N ARG A 546 -13.61 -44.56 10.04
CA ARG A 546 -14.72 -45.46 10.33
C ARG A 546 -16.05 -44.73 10.14
N ASP A 547 -16.98 -45.33 9.39
CA ASP A 547 -18.33 -44.77 9.24
C ASP A 547 -19.23 -45.10 10.45
N ALA A 548 -20.45 -44.57 10.43
CA ALA A 548 -21.46 -44.81 11.49
C ALA A 548 -21.85 -46.28 11.67
N ASN A 549 -21.66 -47.14 10.65
CA ASN A 549 -21.92 -48.56 10.66
C ASN A 549 -20.71 -49.39 11.15
N GLY A 550 -19.59 -48.72 11.45
CA GLY A 550 -18.36 -49.36 11.87
C GLY A 550 -17.48 -49.88 10.73
N ILE A 551 -17.82 -49.55 9.47
CA ILE A 551 -17.06 -49.95 8.29
C ILE A 551 -15.86 -49.01 8.13
N MET A 552 -14.70 -49.60 7.82
CA MET A 552 -13.46 -48.86 7.59
C MET A 552 -13.34 -48.49 6.10
N HIS A 553 -13.09 -47.20 5.83
CA HIS A 553 -12.89 -46.66 4.51
C HIS A 553 -11.49 -46.08 4.39
N THR A 554 -10.80 -46.37 3.30
CA THR A 554 -9.44 -45.88 3.04
C THR A 554 -9.49 -44.86 1.88
N PHE A 555 -8.83 -43.73 2.08
CA PHE A 555 -8.71 -42.63 1.11
C PHE A 555 -7.25 -42.37 0.81
N LYS A 556 -6.93 -42.07 -0.45
CA LYS A 556 -5.57 -41.69 -0.85
C LYS A 556 -5.36 -40.21 -0.56
N ILE A 557 -4.26 -39.91 0.11
CA ILE A 557 -3.85 -38.55 0.47
C ILE A 557 -2.43 -38.30 0.00
N HIS A 558 -2.05 -37.04 -0.06
CA HIS A 558 -0.68 -36.65 -0.38
C HIS A 558 -0.26 -35.35 0.31
N THR A 559 1.05 -35.11 0.36
CA THR A 559 1.63 -33.83 0.79
C THR A 559 2.65 -33.33 -0.22
N THR A 560 2.75 -31.99 -0.35
CA THR A 560 3.73 -31.31 -1.19
C THR A 560 4.91 -30.75 -0.39
N HIS A 561 4.88 -30.85 0.93
CA HIS A 561 5.83 -30.28 1.88
C HIS A 561 6.68 -31.34 2.58
N GLN A 562 7.70 -30.90 3.32
CA GLN A 562 8.66 -31.79 4.00
C GLN A 562 8.32 -32.08 5.48
N CYS A 563 7.29 -31.40 6.04
CA CYS A 563 6.86 -31.67 7.42
C CYS A 563 6.32 -33.10 7.53
N LEU A 564 6.91 -33.91 8.40
CA LEU A 564 6.51 -35.30 8.60
C LEU A 564 5.19 -35.37 9.36
N ILE A 565 4.35 -36.34 9.00
CA ILE A 565 3.13 -36.68 9.74
C ILE A 565 3.34 -38.09 10.26
N PRO A 566 3.62 -38.27 11.55
CA PRO A 566 3.77 -39.62 12.15
C PRO A 566 2.50 -40.45 11.97
N GLU A 567 2.67 -41.75 11.86
CA GLU A 567 1.54 -42.69 11.80
C GLU A 567 0.82 -42.72 13.15
N ASP A 568 -0.37 -42.17 13.19
CA ASP A 568 -1.18 -42.07 14.41
C ASP A 568 -2.66 -41.75 14.06
N VAL A 569 -3.51 -41.81 15.08
CA VAL A 569 -4.91 -41.39 14.99
C VAL A 569 -5.03 -39.90 15.37
N TYR A 570 -5.54 -39.11 14.46
CA TYR A 570 -5.66 -37.67 14.57
C TYR A 570 -7.12 -37.18 14.56
N THR A 571 -7.32 -36.00 15.12
CA THR A 571 -8.45 -35.14 14.78
C THR A 571 -8.09 -34.38 13.51
N LEU A 572 -8.98 -34.36 12.54
CA LEU A 572 -8.75 -33.78 11.23
C LEU A 572 -9.82 -32.70 10.99
N LEU A 573 -9.41 -31.55 10.52
CA LEU A 573 -10.29 -30.46 10.10
C LEU A 573 -10.15 -30.24 8.59
N ALA A 574 -11.25 -30.26 7.84
CA ALA A 574 -11.24 -29.97 6.41
C ALA A 574 -11.51 -28.51 6.12
N ASP A 575 -11.07 -28.02 4.97
CA ASP A 575 -11.63 -26.83 4.38
C ASP A 575 -13.04 -27.09 3.82
N ASP A 576 -13.79 -26.05 3.44
CA ASP A 576 -15.16 -26.15 2.89
C ASP A 576 -15.28 -27.06 1.64
N THR A 577 -14.17 -27.37 0.99
CA THR A 577 -14.12 -28.20 -0.23
C THR A 577 -13.71 -29.66 0.04
N TYR A 578 -13.37 -30.00 1.27
CA TYR A 578 -12.77 -31.29 1.65
C TYR A 578 -11.47 -31.63 0.92
N TRP A 579 -10.81 -30.61 0.33
CA TRP A 579 -9.57 -30.82 -0.41
C TRP A 579 -8.36 -30.79 0.50
N THR A 580 -8.27 -29.75 1.35
CA THR A 580 -7.14 -29.55 2.27
C THR A 580 -7.53 -29.86 3.70
N TRP A 581 -6.68 -30.57 4.41
CA TRP A 581 -6.93 -31.03 5.76
C TRP A 581 -5.84 -30.60 6.72
N ALA A 582 -6.23 -29.96 7.81
CA ALA A 582 -5.35 -29.75 8.95
C ALA A 582 -5.37 -30.98 9.86
N VAL A 583 -4.19 -31.51 10.13
CA VAL A 583 -3.95 -32.66 11.02
C VAL A 583 -3.60 -32.14 12.40
N GLY A 584 -4.30 -32.62 13.42
CA GLY A 584 -4.04 -32.18 14.78
C GLY A 584 -4.48 -33.16 15.85
N ARG A 585 -4.35 -32.74 17.09
CA ARG A 585 -4.73 -33.50 18.26
C ARG A 585 -5.86 -32.81 19.00
N ARG A 586 -6.84 -33.59 19.42
CA ARG A 586 -7.93 -33.10 20.26
C ARG A 586 -7.44 -32.96 21.69
N LEU A 587 -7.54 -31.76 22.24
CA LEU A 587 -7.30 -31.46 23.64
C LEU A 587 -8.63 -31.20 24.39
N PRO A 588 -8.65 -31.25 25.73
CA PRO A 588 -9.83 -30.96 26.51
C PRO A 588 -10.44 -29.59 26.19
N GLY A 589 -11.77 -29.47 26.23
CA GLY A 589 -12.48 -28.21 25.97
C GLY A 589 -12.59 -27.86 24.47
N GLN A 590 -12.72 -28.85 23.60
CA GLN A 590 -12.84 -28.67 22.14
C GLN A 590 -11.61 -27.97 21.52
N LYS A 591 -10.47 -28.03 22.18
CA LYS A 591 -9.24 -27.43 21.68
C LYS A 591 -8.59 -28.32 20.62
N PHE A 592 -8.06 -27.70 19.58
CA PHE A 592 -7.34 -28.35 18.49
C PHE A 592 -5.89 -27.85 18.43
N GLU A 593 -4.95 -28.77 18.56
CA GLU A 593 -3.52 -28.50 18.41
C GLU A 593 -3.05 -29.02 17.06
N LYS A 594 -2.67 -28.13 16.18
CA LYS A 594 -2.19 -28.46 14.83
C LYS A 594 -0.84 -29.20 14.86
N VAL A 595 -0.70 -30.20 14.01
CA VAL A 595 0.55 -30.94 13.75
C VAL A 595 1.06 -30.66 12.35
N SER A 596 0.20 -30.80 11.32
CA SER A 596 0.58 -30.64 9.91
C SER A 596 -0.65 -30.47 9.02
N THR A 597 -0.47 -30.62 7.71
CA THR A 597 -1.54 -30.61 6.69
C THR A 597 -1.33 -31.70 5.65
N PHE A 598 -2.40 -32.14 4.99
CA PHE A 598 -2.34 -32.96 3.77
C PHE A 598 -3.46 -32.56 2.80
N GLU A 599 -3.37 -33.04 1.57
CA GLU A 599 -4.39 -32.87 0.53
C GLU A 599 -4.95 -34.25 0.10
N MET A 600 -6.22 -34.29 -0.27
CA MET A 600 -6.82 -35.48 -0.88
C MET A 600 -6.21 -35.72 -2.26
N ASN A 601 -5.97 -36.98 -2.60
CA ASN A 601 -5.36 -37.32 -3.89
C ASN A 601 -6.38 -37.32 -5.03
N GLY A 602 -6.93 -36.14 -5.31
CA GLY A 602 -7.88 -35.88 -6.38
C GLY A 602 -9.31 -35.60 -5.90
N PRO A 603 -10.11 -34.89 -6.72
CA PRO A 603 -11.46 -34.47 -6.35
C PRO A 603 -12.42 -35.66 -6.16
N GLY A 604 -12.12 -36.83 -6.70
CA GLY A 604 -12.89 -38.05 -6.48
C GLY A 604 -12.81 -38.58 -5.05
N GLU A 605 -11.63 -38.50 -4.42
CA GLU A 605 -11.43 -38.91 -3.03
C GLU A 605 -12.16 -37.94 -2.06
N ALA A 606 -12.08 -36.63 -2.31
CA ALA A 606 -12.78 -35.63 -1.51
C ALA A 606 -14.31 -35.82 -1.56
N ARG A 607 -14.89 -36.00 -2.75
CA ARG A 607 -16.33 -36.28 -2.91
C ARG A 607 -16.77 -37.57 -2.24
N ARG A 608 -15.97 -38.66 -2.40
CA ARG A 608 -16.28 -39.96 -1.78
C ARG A 608 -16.30 -39.85 -0.26
N LEU A 609 -15.43 -39.04 0.33
CA LEU A 609 -15.40 -38.81 1.76
C LEU A 609 -16.62 -38.00 2.22
N ASP A 610 -17.00 -36.96 1.49
CA ASP A 610 -18.20 -36.14 1.76
C ASP A 610 -19.47 -36.97 1.69
N ASP A 611 -19.64 -37.83 0.65
CA ASP A 611 -20.76 -38.73 0.45
C ASP A 611 -20.96 -39.74 1.60
N LEU A 612 -19.90 -40.08 2.32
CA LEU A 612 -19.96 -41.01 3.46
C LEU A 612 -20.42 -40.36 4.76
N HIS A 613 -20.53 -39.03 4.81
CA HIS A 613 -20.94 -38.25 5.98
C HIS A 613 -20.20 -38.64 7.27
N VAL A 614 -18.91 -38.96 7.16
CA VAL A 614 -18.04 -39.33 8.31
C VAL A 614 -17.51 -38.14 9.08
N SER A 615 -17.66 -36.93 8.53
CA SER A 615 -17.33 -35.66 9.18
C SER A 615 -18.55 -35.02 9.81
N SER A 616 -18.35 -34.21 10.83
CA SER A 616 -19.37 -33.37 11.45
C SER A 616 -18.88 -31.94 11.59
N TRP A 617 -19.72 -30.96 11.31
CA TRP A 617 -19.41 -29.56 11.57
C TRP A 617 -19.30 -29.32 13.07
N SER A 618 -18.20 -28.75 13.51
CA SER A 618 -17.97 -28.47 14.92
C SER A 618 -17.14 -27.20 15.10
N ARG A 619 -17.41 -26.49 16.21
CA ARG A 619 -16.57 -25.39 16.63
C ARG A 619 -15.31 -25.94 17.28
N ASN A 620 -14.14 -25.55 16.77
CA ASN A 620 -12.84 -25.97 17.26
C ASN A 620 -12.06 -24.75 17.72
N ILE A 621 -11.64 -24.73 18.98
CA ILE A 621 -10.76 -23.68 19.54
C ILE A 621 -9.33 -24.02 19.14
N LEU A 622 -8.65 -23.11 18.46
CA LEU A 622 -7.30 -23.32 17.94
C LEU A 622 -6.25 -22.88 18.97
N VAL A 623 -5.31 -23.75 19.28
CA VAL A 623 -4.24 -23.50 20.27
C VAL A 623 -2.86 -23.62 19.67
#